data_79cd6fea614f795747d50cd632bc6f1b
#
_entry.id   79cd6fea614f795747d50cd632bc6f1b
#
_cell.length_a   1.000
_cell.length_b   1.000
_cell.length_c   1.000
_cell.angle_alpha   90.00
_cell.angle_beta   90.00
_cell.angle_gamma   90.00
#
_symmetry.space_group_name_H-M   'P 1'
#
loop_
_entity.id
_entity.type
_entity.pdbx_description
1 polymer ?
#
loop_
_entity_poly.entity_id
_entity_poly.type
_entity_poly.pdbx_seq_one_letter_code
_entity_poly.pdbx_strand_id
1 'polypeptide(L)'
;MTNKREDVRNIAIIAHVDHGKTTLVDELLKQSGIFRENEHVDERAMDSNDIERERGITILAKNTAVDYKGTRINILDTPGHADFGGEVERIMKMVDGVVLVVDAYEGTMPQTRFVLKKALEQNLKPVVVVNKIDKPSARPEGVVDEVLDLFIELEANDEQLEFPVVYASAVNGTASLDPEKQDDNLQSLYETIIDYVPAPIDNSDEPLQFQVALLDYNDYVGRIGIGRVFRGKMRVGDNVSLIKLDGTVKNFRVTKIFGYFGLKRLAIEEAQAGDLIAVSGMEDINVGETVTPHDHQEALPVLRIDEPTLEMTFKVNNSPFAGREGDFVTARQIQERLNQQLETDVSLKVSNTDSPDTWVVAGRGELHLSILIENMRREGYELQVSKPQVIIKEIDGVMCEPFERVQCEVPQENAGAVIESLGARKGEMVDMTTTDNGLTRLIFNVPARGMIGYTTEFMSMTRGYGIINHTFEEFRPRIKAQIGGRRNGALISMDQGSASTYAILGLEDRGVNFMEPGTEVYEGMIVGEHNRENDLTVNITKTKHQTNVRSATKDQTQTMNRPRILTLEEALQFINDDELVEVTPESIRLRKKVLNKNVREKEAKRIKQMMQENE
;
A
#
# COMPACT_ATOMS: atom_id res chain seq x y z
N MET A 1 -41.82 -1.06 -13.49
CA MET A 1 -40.59 -0.29 -13.73
C MET A 1 -39.98 -0.07 -12.35
N THR A 2 -38.77 -0.55 -12.11
CA THR A 2 -38.03 -0.27 -10.85
C THR A 2 -37.74 1.21 -10.81
N ASN A 3 -38.14 1.86 -9.71
CA ASN A 3 -37.88 3.27 -9.50
C ASN A 3 -36.35 3.45 -9.29
N LYS A 4 -35.75 4.50 -9.89
CA LYS A 4 -34.31 4.75 -9.83
C LYS A 4 -34.04 6.14 -9.25
N ARG A 5 -32.93 6.26 -8.53
CA ARG A 5 -32.40 7.51 -7.97
C ARG A 5 -31.60 8.25 -9.05
N GLU A 6 -32.28 8.92 -9.98
CA GLU A 6 -31.62 9.66 -11.07
C GLU A 6 -30.77 10.85 -10.58
N ASP A 7 -30.96 11.26 -9.34
CA ASP A 7 -30.22 12.33 -8.65
C ASP A 7 -28.86 11.88 -8.07
N VAL A 8 -28.49 10.59 -8.19
CA VAL A 8 -27.24 10.04 -7.60
C VAL A 8 -26.54 9.14 -8.60
N ARG A 9 -25.20 9.21 -8.63
CA ARG A 9 -24.30 8.23 -9.25
C ARG A 9 -23.18 7.90 -8.29
N ASN A 10 -22.84 6.61 -8.16
CA ASN A 10 -21.76 6.13 -7.30
C ASN A 10 -20.69 5.50 -8.18
N ILE A 11 -19.50 6.07 -8.20
CA ILE A 11 -18.38 5.59 -9.02
C ILE A 11 -17.12 5.40 -8.17
N ALA A 12 -16.31 4.42 -8.56
CA ALA A 12 -14.93 4.31 -8.11
C ALA A 12 -14.00 4.78 -9.23
N ILE A 13 -12.89 5.43 -8.87
CA ILE A 13 -11.88 5.83 -9.83
C ILE A 13 -10.64 4.95 -9.71
N ILE A 14 -10.21 4.39 -10.84
CA ILE A 14 -9.08 3.47 -10.96
C ILE A 14 -8.05 4.10 -11.89
N ALA A 15 -6.79 4.12 -11.47
CA ALA A 15 -5.69 4.54 -12.32
C ALA A 15 -4.37 3.92 -11.86
N HIS A 16 -3.42 3.81 -12.78
CA HIS A 16 -2.04 3.59 -12.41
C HIS A 16 -1.43 4.87 -11.80
N VAL A 17 -0.35 4.70 -11.04
CA VAL A 17 0.46 5.80 -10.52
C VAL A 17 0.84 6.71 -11.69
N ASP A 18 0.79 8.02 -11.47
CA ASP A 18 1.08 9.06 -12.44
C ASP A 18 0.19 9.14 -13.70
N HIS A 19 -0.87 8.32 -13.86
CA HIS A 19 -1.83 8.47 -14.96
C HIS A 19 -2.74 9.70 -14.82
N GLY A 20 -2.63 10.45 -13.70
CA GLY A 20 -3.30 11.73 -13.50
C GLY A 20 -4.67 11.63 -12.82
N LYS A 21 -4.92 10.56 -12.04
CA LYS A 21 -6.14 10.35 -11.25
C LYS A 21 -6.45 11.54 -10.35
N THR A 22 -5.51 11.92 -9.48
CA THR A 22 -5.67 13.02 -8.51
C THR A 22 -5.94 14.35 -9.21
N THR A 23 -5.17 14.66 -10.26
CA THR A 23 -5.38 15.88 -11.07
C THR A 23 -6.76 15.92 -11.70
N LEU A 24 -7.25 14.76 -12.22
CA LEU A 24 -8.58 14.68 -12.82
C LEU A 24 -9.68 14.93 -11.79
N VAL A 25 -9.57 14.32 -10.60
CA VAL A 25 -10.55 14.52 -9.51
C VAL A 25 -10.52 15.96 -9.00
N ASP A 26 -9.34 16.55 -8.85
CA ASP A 26 -9.19 17.96 -8.45
C ASP A 26 -9.87 18.90 -9.47
N GLU A 27 -9.73 18.64 -10.77
CA GLU A 27 -10.40 19.43 -11.80
C GLU A 27 -11.92 19.19 -11.84
N LEU A 28 -12.39 17.97 -11.62
CA LEU A 28 -13.82 17.70 -11.43
C LEU A 28 -14.38 18.49 -10.24
N LEU A 29 -13.66 18.51 -9.11
CA LEU A 29 -14.08 19.30 -7.95
C LEU A 29 -14.13 20.81 -8.24
N LYS A 30 -13.12 21.35 -8.91
CA LYS A 30 -13.08 22.78 -9.26
C LYS A 30 -14.22 23.19 -10.19
N GLN A 31 -14.46 22.39 -11.23
CA GLN A 31 -15.48 22.71 -12.25
C GLN A 31 -16.93 22.43 -11.78
N SER A 32 -17.12 21.65 -10.71
CA SER A 32 -18.45 21.43 -10.11
C SER A 32 -19.03 22.65 -9.38
N GLY A 33 -18.23 23.71 -9.18
CA GLY A 33 -18.65 24.93 -8.49
C GLY A 33 -18.81 24.80 -6.97
N ILE A 34 -18.33 23.72 -6.39
CA ILE A 34 -18.36 23.48 -4.93
C ILE A 34 -17.43 24.45 -4.18
N PHE A 35 -16.33 24.87 -4.81
CA PHE A 35 -15.41 25.86 -4.26
C PHE A 35 -15.83 27.27 -4.64
N ARG A 36 -15.74 28.20 -3.68
CA ARG A 36 -15.92 29.63 -3.98
C ARG A 36 -14.75 30.14 -4.83
N GLU A 37 -14.99 31.11 -5.70
CA GLU A 37 -14.00 31.68 -6.64
C GLU A 37 -12.67 32.14 -6.01
N ASN A 38 -12.59 32.30 -4.67
CA ASN A 38 -11.42 32.70 -3.92
C ASN A 38 -10.93 31.63 -2.90
N GLU A 39 -11.45 30.41 -2.94
CA GLU A 39 -10.97 29.34 -2.08
C GLU A 39 -9.77 28.66 -2.74
N HIS A 40 -8.57 28.85 -2.20
CA HIS A 40 -7.37 28.15 -2.64
C HIS A 40 -7.56 26.66 -2.33
N VAL A 41 -7.70 25.86 -3.35
CA VAL A 41 -7.62 24.41 -3.25
C VAL A 41 -6.15 24.06 -3.41
N ASP A 42 -5.57 23.45 -2.39
CA ASP A 42 -4.22 22.91 -2.50
C ASP A 42 -4.17 21.90 -3.66
N GLU A 43 -3.13 21.98 -4.48
CA GLU A 43 -2.87 20.97 -5.50
C GLU A 43 -2.80 19.58 -4.84
N ARG A 44 -3.47 18.57 -5.42
CA ARG A 44 -3.63 17.22 -4.86
C ARG A 44 -4.44 17.18 -3.56
N ALA A 45 -5.58 17.88 -3.55
CA ALA A 45 -6.47 17.94 -2.39
C ALA A 45 -6.96 16.56 -1.91
N MET A 46 -7.00 15.55 -2.80
CA MET A 46 -7.32 14.16 -2.43
C MET A 46 -6.16 13.46 -1.72
N ASP A 47 -4.90 13.80 -2.00
CA ASP A 47 -3.72 13.20 -1.36
C ASP A 47 -3.39 13.95 -0.06
N SER A 48 -4.20 13.79 0.97
CA SER A 48 -4.04 14.50 2.25
C SER A 48 -2.90 13.97 3.11
N ASN A 49 -2.36 12.79 2.80
CA ASN A 49 -1.23 12.18 3.50
C ASN A 49 0.09 12.50 2.76
N ASP A 50 1.08 13.00 3.48
CA ASP A 50 2.39 13.32 2.90
C ASP A 50 3.06 12.09 2.25
N ILE A 51 2.85 10.89 2.81
CA ILE A 51 3.37 9.64 2.25
C ILE A 51 2.72 9.33 0.89
N GLU A 52 1.41 9.56 0.73
CA GLU A 52 0.72 9.40 -0.55
C GLU A 52 1.29 10.35 -1.60
N ARG A 53 1.53 11.62 -1.23
CA ARG A 53 2.12 12.63 -2.13
C ARG A 53 3.55 12.30 -2.54
N GLU A 54 4.38 11.85 -1.60
CA GLU A 54 5.78 11.51 -1.86
C GLU A 54 5.93 10.27 -2.73
N ARG A 55 5.06 9.28 -2.52
CA ARG A 55 5.10 7.99 -3.24
C ARG A 55 4.25 7.98 -4.50
N GLY A 56 3.38 8.97 -4.68
CA GLY A 56 2.43 9.03 -5.79
C GLY A 56 1.36 7.93 -5.78
N ILE A 57 1.13 7.26 -4.65
CA ILE A 57 0.15 6.15 -4.51
C ILE A 57 -0.98 6.54 -3.57
N THR A 58 -2.18 6.07 -3.86
CA THR A 58 -3.31 6.13 -2.92
C THR A 58 -3.18 4.98 -1.92
N ILE A 59 -3.15 5.30 -0.65
CA ILE A 59 -3.04 4.35 0.47
C ILE A 59 -4.41 4.12 1.09
N LEU A 60 -5.13 5.22 1.37
CA LEU A 60 -6.45 5.19 2.00
C LEU A 60 -7.53 5.55 0.98
N ALA A 61 -8.60 4.77 0.99
CA ALA A 61 -9.79 5.10 0.24
C ALA A 61 -10.41 6.41 0.74
N LYS A 62 -10.71 7.31 -0.17
CA LYS A 62 -11.35 8.59 0.12
C LYS A 62 -12.63 8.71 -0.66
N ASN A 63 -13.63 9.31 -0.03
CA ASN A 63 -14.90 9.61 -0.68
C ASN A 63 -15.02 11.12 -0.87
N THR A 64 -15.35 11.51 -2.09
CA THR A 64 -15.71 12.88 -2.42
C THR A 64 -17.01 12.89 -3.23
N ALA A 65 -17.68 14.01 -3.30
CA ALA A 65 -18.89 14.17 -4.07
C ALA A 65 -18.88 15.47 -4.85
N VAL A 66 -19.32 15.42 -6.10
CA VAL A 66 -19.53 16.60 -6.96
C VAL A 66 -20.99 16.67 -7.36
N ASP A 67 -21.53 17.87 -7.46
CA ASP A 67 -22.89 18.11 -7.96
C ASP A 67 -22.81 18.65 -9.38
N TYR A 68 -23.44 17.98 -10.34
CA TYR A 68 -23.51 18.40 -11.71
C TYR A 68 -24.94 18.38 -12.22
N LYS A 69 -25.49 19.54 -12.60
CA LYS A 69 -26.87 19.71 -13.11
C LYS A 69 -27.95 19.04 -12.24
N GLY A 70 -27.76 19.02 -10.91
CA GLY A 70 -28.71 18.43 -9.96
C GLY A 70 -28.48 16.93 -9.69
N THR A 71 -27.51 16.30 -10.32
CA THR A 71 -27.07 14.93 -10.02
C THR A 71 -25.83 14.96 -9.15
N ARG A 72 -25.88 14.27 -8.03
CA ARG A 72 -24.72 14.05 -7.16
C ARG A 72 -23.93 12.86 -7.65
N ILE A 73 -22.66 13.07 -7.93
CA ILE A 73 -21.71 12.02 -8.30
C ILE A 73 -20.77 11.80 -7.12
N ASN A 74 -20.93 10.67 -6.44
CA ASN A 74 -20.00 10.22 -5.41
C ASN A 74 -18.80 9.53 -6.09
N ILE A 75 -17.60 9.96 -5.75
CA ILE A 75 -16.33 9.46 -6.30
C ILE A 75 -15.54 8.83 -5.18
N LEU A 76 -15.34 7.52 -5.24
CA LEU A 76 -14.48 6.80 -4.30
C LEU A 76 -13.11 6.60 -4.92
N ASP A 77 -12.10 7.14 -4.27
CA ASP A 77 -10.71 6.91 -4.64
C ASP A 77 -10.28 5.52 -4.19
N THR A 78 -9.67 4.74 -5.09
CA THR A 78 -9.27 3.37 -4.82
C THR A 78 -7.76 3.26 -4.69
N PRO A 79 -7.26 2.54 -3.66
CA PRO A 79 -5.86 2.13 -3.62
C PRO A 79 -5.49 1.32 -4.85
N GLY A 80 -4.31 1.58 -5.43
CA GLY A 80 -3.83 0.86 -6.61
C GLY A 80 -2.98 -0.37 -6.28
N HIS A 81 -2.49 -0.49 -5.05
CA HIS A 81 -1.56 -1.55 -4.66
C HIS A 81 -2.30 -2.79 -4.12
N ALA A 82 -1.77 -3.96 -4.45
CA ALA A 82 -2.36 -5.25 -4.08
C ALA A 82 -2.49 -5.48 -2.56
N ASP A 83 -1.60 -4.89 -1.75
CA ASP A 83 -1.67 -4.96 -0.28
C ASP A 83 -2.99 -4.40 0.28
N PHE A 84 -3.70 -3.59 -0.51
CA PHE A 84 -5.01 -3.00 -0.16
C PHE A 84 -6.18 -3.67 -0.88
N GLY A 85 -6.00 -4.89 -1.39
CA GLY A 85 -6.99 -5.61 -2.20
C GLY A 85 -8.36 -5.76 -1.54
N GLY A 86 -8.41 -6.04 -0.24
CA GLY A 86 -9.68 -6.12 0.48
C GLY A 86 -10.42 -4.79 0.60
N GLU A 87 -9.71 -3.66 0.66
CA GLU A 87 -10.35 -2.34 0.59
C GLU A 87 -10.95 -2.09 -0.77
N VAL A 88 -10.22 -2.43 -1.83
CA VAL A 88 -10.69 -2.33 -3.21
C VAL A 88 -11.99 -3.13 -3.39
N GLU A 89 -12.03 -4.39 -2.95
CA GLU A 89 -13.23 -5.22 -3.07
C GLU A 89 -14.44 -4.62 -2.34
N ARG A 90 -14.22 -4.06 -1.16
CA ARG A 90 -15.29 -3.40 -0.39
C ARG A 90 -15.79 -2.13 -1.06
N ILE A 91 -14.88 -1.33 -1.64
CA ILE A 91 -15.24 -0.13 -2.40
C ILE A 91 -16.07 -0.51 -3.62
N MET A 92 -15.67 -1.56 -4.36
CA MET A 92 -16.40 -2.01 -5.55
C MET A 92 -17.84 -2.44 -5.24
N LYS A 93 -18.13 -2.90 -4.03
CA LYS A 93 -19.51 -3.21 -3.59
C LYS A 93 -20.35 -1.99 -3.25
N MET A 94 -19.74 -0.83 -3.05
CA MET A 94 -20.47 0.42 -2.75
C MET A 94 -20.88 1.19 -4.00
N VAL A 95 -20.30 0.91 -5.15
CA VAL A 95 -20.44 1.71 -6.37
C VAL A 95 -21.22 0.97 -7.46
N ASP A 96 -21.66 1.71 -8.46
CA ASP A 96 -22.45 1.20 -9.59
C ASP A 96 -21.64 1.23 -10.90
N GLY A 97 -20.55 1.98 -10.94
CA GLY A 97 -19.63 2.06 -12.06
C GLY A 97 -18.21 2.40 -11.65
N VAL A 98 -17.30 2.25 -12.61
CA VAL A 98 -15.88 2.57 -12.43
C VAL A 98 -15.39 3.47 -13.54
N VAL A 99 -14.53 4.41 -13.21
CA VAL A 99 -13.82 5.26 -14.16
C VAL A 99 -12.36 4.79 -14.19
N LEU A 100 -11.95 4.22 -15.31
CA LEU A 100 -10.57 3.78 -15.55
C LEU A 100 -9.81 4.90 -16.26
N VAL A 101 -8.83 5.48 -15.59
CA VAL A 101 -7.96 6.53 -16.15
C VAL A 101 -6.67 5.91 -16.66
N VAL A 102 -6.39 6.09 -17.95
CA VAL A 102 -5.22 5.53 -18.63
C VAL A 102 -4.43 6.66 -19.29
N ASP A 103 -3.12 6.67 -19.16
CA ASP A 103 -2.25 7.64 -19.85
C ASP A 103 -2.26 7.36 -21.36
N ALA A 104 -2.46 8.39 -22.17
CA ALA A 104 -2.56 8.30 -23.63
C ALA A 104 -1.27 7.82 -24.32
N TYR A 105 -0.14 7.77 -23.62
CA TYR A 105 1.13 7.27 -24.13
C TYR A 105 1.50 5.91 -23.54
N GLU A 106 1.43 5.77 -22.22
CA GLU A 106 1.86 4.56 -21.50
C GLU A 106 0.90 3.39 -21.71
N GLY A 107 -0.40 3.65 -21.85
CA GLY A 107 -1.42 2.63 -22.03
C GLY A 107 -1.77 1.89 -20.75
N THR A 108 -2.16 0.62 -20.87
CA THR A 108 -2.57 -0.21 -19.73
C THR A 108 -1.37 -0.71 -18.93
N MET A 109 -1.45 -0.61 -17.60
CA MET A 109 -0.38 -1.01 -16.69
C MET A 109 -0.79 -2.19 -15.78
N PRO A 110 0.16 -3.05 -15.35
CA PRO A 110 -0.14 -4.25 -14.57
C PRO A 110 -0.90 -4.01 -13.26
N GLN A 111 -0.65 -2.90 -12.58
CA GLN A 111 -1.30 -2.58 -11.30
C GLN A 111 -2.80 -2.36 -11.44
N THR A 112 -3.25 -1.76 -12.55
CA THR A 112 -4.67 -1.52 -12.80
C THR A 112 -5.45 -2.80 -13.07
N ARG A 113 -4.79 -3.87 -13.52
CA ARG A 113 -5.42 -5.16 -13.85
C ARG A 113 -6.13 -5.77 -12.66
N PHE A 114 -5.50 -5.78 -11.49
CA PHE A 114 -6.09 -6.34 -10.28
C PHE A 114 -7.37 -5.60 -9.88
N VAL A 115 -7.31 -4.27 -9.81
CA VAL A 115 -8.46 -3.44 -9.40
C VAL A 115 -9.58 -3.53 -10.44
N LEU A 116 -9.23 -3.48 -11.72
CA LEU A 116 -10.18 -3.61 -12.82
C LEU A 116 -10.85 -4.99 -12.83
N LYS A 117 -10.09 -6.07 -12.62
CA LYS A 117 -10.65 -7.42 -12.50
C LYS A 117 -11.72 -7.50 -11.41
N LYS A 118 -11.43 -6.93 -10.23
CA LYS A 118 -12.40 -6.88 -9.12
C LYS A 118 -13.66 -6.08 -9.47
N ALA A 119 -13.51 -5.00 -10.21
CA ALA A 119 -14.64 -4.20 -10.70
C ALA A 119 -15.51 -4.99 -11.71
N LEU A 120 -14.87 -5.66 -12.67
CA LEU A 120 -15.57 -6.45 -13.69
C LEU A 120 -16.29 -7.67 -13.08
N GLU A 121 -15.67 -8.37 -12.12
CA GLU A 121 -16.28 -9.47 -11.36
C GLU A 121 -17.55 -9.04 -10.59
N GLN A 122 -17.65 -7.77 -10.20
CA GLN A 122 -18.84 -7.19 -9.55
C GLN A 122 -19.88 -6.65 -10.56
N ASN A 123 -19.70 -6.90 -11.86
CA ASN A 123 -20.55 -6.39 -12.94
C ASN A 123 -20.68 -4.86 -12.97
N LEU A 124 -19.68 -4.12 -12.52
CA LEU A 124 -19.68 -2.67 -12.59
C LEU A 124 -19.54 -2.19 -14.03
N LYS A 125 -20.17 -1.05 -14.34
CA LYS A 125 -20.09 -0.42 -15.66
C LYS A 125 -18.83 0.42 -15.77
N PRO A 126 -17.91 0.11 -16.72
CA PRO A 126 -16.67 0.85 -16.88
C PRO A 126 -16.84 2.05 -17.83
N VAL A 127 -16.28 3.19 -17.44
CA VAL A 127 -16.04 4.35 -18.29
C VAL A 127 -14.53 4.51 -18.41
N VAL A 128 -14.00 4.59 -19.63
CA VAL A 128 -12.57 4.73 -19.88
C VAL A 128 -12.23 6.18 -20.16
N VAL A 129 -11.24 6.72 -19.43
CA VAL A 129 -10.71 8.06 -19.65
C VAL A 129 -9.26 7.95 -20.13
N VAL A 130 -9.02 8.28 -21.38
CA VAL A 130 -7.68 8.39 -21.96
C VAL A 130 -7.16 9.78 -21.66
N ASN A 131 -6.31 9.88 -20.64
CA ASN A 131 -5.79 11.14 -20.10
C ASN A 131 -4.44 11.52 -20.70
N LYS A 132 -4.06 12.79 -20.54
CA LYS A 132 -2.83 13.39 -21.06
C LYS A 132 -2.74 13.40 -22.59
N ILE A 133 -3.87 13.59 -23.23
CA ILE A 133 -3.97 13.67 -24.69
C ILE A 133 -3.23 14.91 -25.28
N ASP A 134 -2.92 15.87 -24.44
CA ASP A 134 -2.11 17.07 -24.76
C ASP A 134 -0.65 16.76 -25.02
N LYS A 135 -0.16 15.57 -24.65
CA LYS A 135 1.24 15.19 -24.90
C LYS A 135 1.50 14.92 -26.38
N PRO A 136 2.62 15.39 -26.94
CA PRO A 136 2.98 15.13 -28.34
C PRO A 136 3.16 13.66 -28.70
N SER A 137 3.43 12.81 -27.69
CA SER A 137 3.61 11.37 -27.84
C SER A 137 2.33 10.56 -27.63
N ALA A 138 1.19 11.21 -27.41
CA ALA A 138 -0.09 10.55 -27.20
C ALA A 138 -0.49 9.68 -28.42
N ARG A 139 -1.00 8.46 -28.14
CA ARG A 139 -1.50 7.49 -29.12
C ARG A 139 -2.87 6.96 -28.71
N PRO A 140 -3.88 7.82 -28.64
CA PRO A 140 -5.15 7.52 -28.00
C PRO A 140 -5.87 6.29 -28.58
N GLU A 141 -5.86 6.10 -29.89
CA GLU A 141 -6.51 4.94 -30.54
C GLU A 141 -5.84 3.63 -30.13
N GLY A 142 -4.50 3.57 -30.17
CA GLY A 142 -3.75 2.37 -29.74
C GLY A 142 -3.95 2.04 -28.26
N VAL A 143 -4.13 3.07 -27.41
CA VAL A 143 -4.42 2.86 -25.98
C VAL A 143 -5.83 2.29 -25.77
N VAL A 144 -6.82 2.72 -26.56
CA VAL A 144 -8.17 2.16 -26.51
C VAL A 144 -8.17 0.68 -26.91
N ASP A 145 -7.41 0.30 -27.95
CA ASP A 145 -7.25 -1.10 -28.35
C ASP A 145 -6.60 -1.93 -27.23
N GLU A 146 -5.55 -1.41 -26.58
CA GLU A 146 -4.92 -2.07 -25.42
C GLU A 146 -5.90 -2.24 -24.23
N VAL A 147 -6.77 -1.27 -23.99
CA VAL A 147 -7.80 -1.37 -22.95
C VAL A 147 -8.84 -2.43 -23.32
N LEU A 148 -9.24 -2.51 -24.58
CA LEU A 148 -10.17 -3.53 -25.05
C LEU A 148 -9.57 -4.93 -24.89
N ASP A 149 -8.32 -5.12 -25.30
CA ASP A 149 -7.60 -6.39 -25.12
C ASP A 149 -7.51 -6.77 -23.63
N LEU A 150 -7.21 -5.80 -22.77
CA LEU A 150 -7.20 -6.01 -21.33
C LEU A 150 -8.57 -6.47 -20.79
N PHE A 151 -9.66 -5.88 -21.25
CA PHE A 151 -11.01 -6.27 -20.82
C PHE A 151 -11.35 -7.68 -21.28
N ILE A 152 -11.00 -8.05 -22.50
CA ILE A 152 -11.18 -9.41 -23.04
C ILE A 152 -10.37 -10.41 -22.20
N GLU A 153 -9.11 -10.08 -21.88
CA GLU A 153 -8.24 -10.92 -21.07
C GLU A 153 -8.74 -11.10 -19.63
N LEU A 154 -9.43 -10.09 -19.08
CA LEU A 154 -10.07 -10.13 -17.77
C LEU A 154 -11.49 -10.73 -17.80
N GLU A 155 -11.90 -11.34 -18.90
CA GLU A 155 -13.20 -11.99 -19.07
C GLU A 155 -14.40 -11.04 -18.87
N ALA A 156 -14.29 -9.79 -19.32
CA ALA A 156 -15.39 -8.83 -19.31
C ALA A 156 -16.56 -9.35 -20.14
N ASN A 157 -17.79 -9.08 -19.69
CA ASN A 157 -18.99 -9.44 -20.42
C ASN A 157 -19.26 -8.47 -21.60
N ASP A 158 -20.16 -8.84 -22.50
CA ASP A 158 -20.47 -8.07 -23.72
C ASP A 158 -20.85 -6.62 -23.40
N GLU A 159 -21.62 -6.37 -22.33
CA GLU A 159 -22.02 -5.02 -21.93
C GLU A 159 -20.84 -4.19 -21.40
N GLN A 160 -19.85 -4.83 -20.80
CA GLN A 160 -18.64 -4.17 -20.30
C GLN A 160 -17.63 -3.89 -21.42
N LEU A 161 -17.64 -4.68 -22.49
CA LEU A 161 -16.84 -4.45 -23.70
C LEU A 161 -17.32 -3.25 -24.53
N GLU A 162 -18.59 -2.85 -24.39
CA GLU A 162 -19.17 -1.65 -25.01
C GLU A 162 -18.96 -0.39 -24.17
N PHE A 163 -17.77 -0.24 -23.56
CA PHE A 163 -17.47 0.90 -22.69
C PHE A 163 -17.35 2.21 -23.48
N PRO A 164 -17.86 3.34 -22.95
CA PRO A 164 -17.61 4.66 -23.50
C PRO A 164 -16.19 5.12 -23.23
N VAL A 165 -15.60 5.87 -24.17
CA VAL A 165 -14.26 6.46 -24.05
C VAL A 165 -14.37 7.98 -24.02
N VAL A 166 -13.70 8.60 -23.08
CA VAL A 166 -13.55 10.04 -22.96
C VAL A 166 -12.06 10.39 -23.06
N TYR A 167 -11.72 11.32 -23.94
CA TYR A 167 -10.35 11.79 -24.10
C TYR A 167 -10.15 13.06 -23.30
N ALA A 168 -9.19 13.08 -22.38
CA ALA A 168 -9.03 14.16 -21.42
C ALA A 168 -7.60 14.69 -21.32
N SER A 169 -7.49 15.94 -20.95
CA SER A 169 -6.30 16.55 -20.41
C SER A 169 -6.62 17.10 -19.01
N ALA A 170 -6.35 16.31 -17.98
CA ALA A 170 -6.63 16.71 -16.61
C ALA A 170 -5.91 18.00 -16.21
N VAL A 171 -4.67 18.20 -16.69
CA VAL A 171 -3.88 19.41 -16.41
C VAL A 171 -4.52 20.66 -17.00
N ASN A 172 -5.13 20.54 -18.19
CA ASN A 172 -5.83 21.65 -18.86
C ASN A 172 -7.31 21.75 -18.45
N GLY A 173 -7.82 20.77 -17.69
CA GLY A 173 -9.23 20.73 -17.29
C GLY A 173 -10.21 20.53 -18.43
N THR A 174 -9.81 19.80 -19.48
CA THR A 174 -10.59 19.59 -20.71
C THR A 174 -10.88 18.12 -20.97
N ALA A 175 -12.02 17.82 -21.60
CA ALA A 175 -12.38 16.48 -22.04
C ALA A 175 -13.26 16.55 -23.29
N SER A 176 -13.24 15.49 -24.10
CA SER A 176 -14.09 15.35 -25.29
C SER A 176 -14.33 13.88 -25.62
N LEU A 177 -15.36 13.59 -26.39
CA LEU A 177 -15.60 12.27 -26.98
C LEU A 177 -14.83 12.08 -28.31
N ASP A 178 -14.21 13.13 -28.83
CA ASP A 178 -13.42 13.12 -30.06
C ASP A 178 -11.92 13.31 -29.71
N PRO A 179 -11.04 12.37 -30.07
CA PRO A 179 -9.61 12.48 -29.75
C PRO A 179 -8.91 13.66 -30.41
N GLU A 180 -9.45 14.16 -31.53
CA GLU A 180 -8.87 15.27 -32.29
C GLU A 180 -9.35 16.66 -31.81
N LYS A 181 -10.42 16.70 -31.01
CA LYS A 181 -11.02 17.95 -30.53
C LYS A 181 -11.19 17.88 -29.03
N GLN A 182 -10.63 18.85 -28.31
CA GLN A 182 -10.88 19.03 -26.89
C GLN A 182 -11.92 20.12 -26.68
N ASP A 183 -12.88 19.86 -25.78
CA ASP A 183 -13.80 20.88 -25.30
C ASP A 183 -13.07 21.80 -24.29
N ASP A 184 -13.72 22.91 -23.90
CA ASP A 184 -13.11 23.88 -22.98
C ASP A 184 -13.23 23.47 -21.49
N ASN A 185 -13.86 22.34 -21.19
CA ASN A 185 -14.15 21.87 -19.84
C ASN A 185 -14.32 20.34 -19.76
N LEU A 186 -14.68 19.82 -18.58
CA LEU A 186 -14.92 18.39 -18.33
C LEU A 186 -16.39 17.96 -18.52
N GLN A 187 -17.22 18.75 -19.20
CA GLN A 187 -18.64 18.47 -19.35
C GLN A 187 -18.90 17.09 -19.99
N SER A 188 -18.17 16.76 -21.05
CA SER A 188 -18.28 15.46 -21.73
C SER A 188 -18.07 14.27 -20.79
N LEU A 189 -17.16 14.40 -19.81
CA LEU A 189 -16.91 13.37 -18.81
C LEU A 189 -18.08 13.25 -17.82
N TYR A 190 -18.59 14.36 -17.29
CA TYR A 190 -19.76 14.34 -16.40
C TYR A 190 -20.98 13.70 -17.07
N GLU A 191 -21.28 14.11 -18.29
CA GLU A 191 -22.43 13.61 -19.05
C GLU A 191 -22.27 12.11 -19.35
N THR A 192 -21.08 11.66 -19.75
CA THR A 192 -20.81 10.24 -19.97
C THR A 192 -21.01 9.43 -18.70
N ILE A 193 -20.55 9.91 -17.53
CA ILE A 193 -20.77 9.23 -16.25
C ILE A 193 -22.26 9.13 -15.93
N ILE A 194 -23.03 10.22 -16.08
CA ILE A 194 -24.46 10.26 -15.77
C ILE A 194 -25.27 9.36 -16.71
N ASP A 195 -24.93 9.35 -17.99
CA ASP A 195 -25.68 8.60 -19.01
C ASP A 195 -25.38 7.10 -18.99
N TYR A 196 -24.13 6.71 -18.69
CA TYR A 196 -23.70 5.33 -18.81
C TYR A 196 -23.69 4.57 -17.48
N VAL A 197 -23.30 5.20 -16.38
CA VAL A 197 -23.33 4.55 -15.06
C VAL A 197 -24.76 4.47 -14.55
N PRO A 198 -25.25 3.27 -14.18
CA PRO A 198 -26.62 3.13 -13.74
C PRO A 198 -26.90 3.90 -12.44
N ALA A 199 -28.08 4.52 -12.37
CA ALA A 199 -28.58 5.11 -11.15
C ALA A 199 -28.95 4.00 -10.14
N PRO A 200 -28.69 4.21 -8.83
CA PRO A 200 -29.12 3.28 -7.80
C PRO A 200 -30.63 3.00 -7.83
N ILE A 201 -31.02 1.79 -7.46
CA ILE A 201 -32.45 1.45 -7.33
C ILE A 201 -33.01 2.18 -6.11
N ASP A 202 -34.17 2.81 -6.27
CA ASP A 202 -34.89 3.46 -5.19
C ASP A 202 -35.76 2.46 -4.42
N ASN A 203 -35.17 1.83 -3.42
CA ASN A 203 -35.84 0.94 -2.49
C ASN A 203 -36.06 1.63 -1.12
N SER A 204 -36.29 2.95 -1.13
CA SER A 204 -36.40 3.76 0.11
C SER A 204 -37.61 3.42 0.97
N ASP A 205 -38.64 2.77 0.42
CA ASP A 205 -39.84 2.35 1.14
C ASP A 205 -39.70 0.96 1.78
N GLU A 206 -38.59 0.25 1.50
CA GLU A 206 -38.30 -1.03 2.11
C GLU A 206 -37.62 -0.89 3.49
N PRO A 207 -37.57 -1.97 4.30
CA PRO A 207 -36.81 -1.96 5.55
C PRO A 207 -35.33 -1.62 5.33
N LEU A 208 -34.78 -0.80 6.24
CA LEU A 208 -33.40 -0.34 6.17
C LEU A 208 -32.38 -1.50 6.05
N GLN A 209 -31.45 -1.36 5.13
CA GLN A 209 -30.19 -2.12 5.11
C GLN A 209 -29.04 -1.17 4.78
N PHE A 210 -28.13 -1.01 5.72
CA PHE A 210 -26.89 -0.26 5.55
C PHE A 210 -25.73 -1.18 5.89
N GLN A 211 -24.75 -1.34 5.00
CA GLN A 211 -23.56 -2.14 5.25
C GLN A 211 -22.32 -1.28 5.38
N VAL A 212 -21.54 -1.58 6.40
CA VAL A 212 -20.26 -0.92 6.68
C VAL A 212 -19.18 -1.52 5.80
N ALA A 213 -18.55 -0.71 4.98
CA ALA A 213 -17.47 -1.12 4.09
C ALA A 213 -16.09 -0.60 4.54
N LEU A 214 -16.05 0.57 5.16
CA LEU A 214 -14.85 1.22 5.67
C LEU A 214 -15.08 1.72 7.08
N LEU A 215 -14.00 1.89 7.83
CA LEU A 215 -14.00 2.50 9.16
C LEU A 215 -13.22 3.79 9.17
N ASP A 216 -13.66 4.71 10.02
CA ASP A 216 -12.93 5.89 10.41
C ASP A 216 -13.05 6.09 11.93
N TYR A 217 -12.24 6.94 12.50
CA TYR A 217 -12.23 7.20 13.93
C TYR A 217 -12.09 8.69 14.20
N ASN A 218 -12.82 9.15 15.21
CA ASN A 218 -12.72 10.51 15.69
C ASN A 218 -12.83 10.52 17.22
N ASP A 219 -11.92 11.21 17.90
CA ASP A 219 -11.85 11.23 19.37
C ASP A 219 -13.14 11.70 20.06
N TYR A 220 -13.98 12.48 19.38
CA TYR A 220 -15.23 13.01 19.94
C TYR A 220 -16.45 12.12 19.74
N VAL A 221 -16.48 11.35 18.65
CA VAL A 221 -17.65 10.53 18.29
C VAL A 221 -17.33 9.02 18.25
N GLY A 222 -16.06 8.66 18.47
CA GLY A 222 -15.60 7.28 18.42
C GLY A 222 -15.51 6.74 16.99
N ARG A 223 -15.72 5.45 16.84
CA ARG A 223 -15.73 4.75 15.54
C ARG A 223 -16.87 5.23 14.66
N ILE A 224 -16.56 5.40 13.38
CA ILE A 224 -17.48 5.84 12.34
C ILE A 224 -17.50 4.75 11.26
N GLY A 225 -18.69 4.20 10.99
CA GLY A 225 -18.89 3.25 9.89
C GLY A 225 -19.23 3.99 8.61
N ILE A 226 -18.45 3.77 7.55
CA ILE A 226 -18.69 4.32 6.21
C ILE A 226 -19.22 3.20 5.33
N GLY A 227 -20.30 3.48 4.60
CA GLY A 227 -20.91 2.46 3.75
C GLY A 227 -22.04 3.00 2.88
N ARG A 228 -22.78 2.07 2.28
CA ARG A 228 -23.90 2.33 1.40
C ARG A 228 -25.22 1.94 2.05
N VAL A 229 -26.22 2.78 1.90
CA VAL A 229 -27.62 2.41 2.16
C VAL A 229 -28.13 1.64 0.95
N PHE A 230 -28.36 0.33 1.10
CA PHE A 230 -28.84 -0.53 0.01
C PHE A 230 -30.35 -0.44 -0.18
N ARG A 231 -31.09 -0.30 0.93
CA ARG A 231 -32.53 -0.08 0.93
C ARG A 231 -32.98 0.67 2.18
N GLY A 232 -34.20 1.21 2.13
CA GLY A 232 -34.78 1.91 3.27
C GLY A 232 -34.23 3.31 3.48
N LYS A 233 -34.51 3.85 4.66
CA LYS A 233 -34.08 5.17 5.14
C LYS A 233 -33.50 5.08 6.54
N MET A 234 -32.54 5.92 6.83
CA MET A 234 -31.94 6.09 8.15
C MET A 234 -32.00 7.55 8.57
N ARG A 235 -32.43 7.81 9.80
CA ARG A 235 -32.53 9.16 10.37
C ARG A 235 -31.72 9.27 11.65
N VAL A 236 -31.23 10.48 11.91
CA VAL A 236 -30.61 10.79 13.19
C VAL A 236 -31.64 10.57 14.31
N GLY A 237 -31.24 9.81 15.32
CA GLY A 237 -32.11 9.45 16.44
C GLY A 237 -32.85 8.11 16.29
N ASP A 238 -32.80 7.46 15.15
CA ASP A 238 -33.40 6.14 14.95
C ASP A 238 -32.76 5.09 15.86
N ASN A 239 -33.60 4.19 16.39
CA ASN A 239 -33.15 2.99 17.10
C ASN A 239 -33.03 1.86 16.07
N VAL A 240 -31.84 1.38 15.89
CA VAL A 240 -31.49 0.36 14.88
C VAL A 240 -30.72 -0.79 15.50
N SER A 241 -30.63 -1.87 14.78
CA SER A 241 -29.89 -3.08 15.16
C SER A 241 -28.66 -3.24 14.27
N LEU A 242 -27.50 -3.47 14.90
CA LEU A 242 -26.27 -3.86 14.26
C LEU A 242 -26.15 -5.38 14.30
N ILE A 243 -26.16 -6.00 13.14
CA ILE A 243 -25.92 -7.43 12.99
C ILE A 243 -24.41 -7.63 12.80
N LYS A 244 -23.78 -8.26 13.78
CA LYS A 244 -22.34 -8.54 13.79
C LYS A 244 -21.99 -9.70 12.85
N LEU A 245 -20.71 -9.84 12.53
CA LEU A 245 -20.20 -10.93 11.67
C LEU A 245 -20.49 -12.33 12.24
N ASP A 246 -20.54 -12.47 13.55
CA ASP A 246 -20.88 -13.72 14.25
C ASP A 246 -22.40 -13.98 14.37
N GLY A 247 -23.22 -13.11 13.79
CA GLY A 247 -24.68 -13.16 13.87
C GLY A 247 -25.29 -12.60 15.15
N THR A 248 -24.47 -12.12 16.09
CA THR A 248 -25.00 -11.43 17.28
C THR A 248 -25.59 -10.07 16.90
N VAL A 249 -26.61 -9.63 17.64
CA VAL A 249 -27.33 -8.38 17.37
C VAL A 249 -27.15 -7.43 18.53
N LYS A 250 -26.72 -6.20 18.23
CA LYS A 250 -26.62 -5.10 19.19
C LYS A 250 -27.52 -3.96 18.76
N ASN A 251 -28.30 -3.44 19.71
CA ASN A 251 -29.16 -2.28 19.48
C ASN A 251 -28.42 -1.00 19.83
N PHE A 252 -28.58 0.00 19.01
CA PHE A 252 -27.99 1.32 19.25
C PHE A 252 -28.89 2.42 18.69
N ARG A 253 -28.56 3.66 19.05
CA ARG A 253 -29.20 4.85 18.51
C ARG A 253 -28.25 5.58 17.58
N VAL A 254 -28.72 5.89 16.37
CA VAL A 254 -27.96 6.70 15.41
C VAL A 254 -27.75 8.10 15.98
N THR A 255 -26.50 8.48 16.25
CA THR A 255 -26.19 9.79 16.85
C THR A 255 -25.95 10.85 15.80
N LYS A 256 -25.21 10.53 14.74
CA LYS A 256 -24.97 11.43 13.61
C LYS A 256 -24.87 10.63 12.32
N ILE A 257 -25.33 11.25 11.23
CA ILE A 257 -25.16 10.80 9.86
C ILE A 257 -24.41 11.91 9.13
N PHE A 258 -23.40 11.53 8.33
CA PHE A 258 -22.65 12.46 7.52
C PHE A 258 -22.78 12.08 6.04
N GLY A 259 -23.07 13.08 5.22
CA GLY A 259 -22.96 13.02 3.78
C GLY A 259 -21.66 13.66 3.29
N TYR A 260 -21.30 13.43 2.04
CA TYR A 260 -20.11 13.97 1.42
C TYR A 260 -20.46 15.13 0.49
N PHE A 261 -19.70 16.23 0.60
CA PHE A 261 -19.88 17.47 -0.18
C PHE A 261 -18.47 18.01 -0.53
N GLY A 262 -18.05 17.82 -1.76
CA GLY A 262 -16.64 17.98 -2.10
C GLY A 262 -15.79 17.05 -1.25
N LEU A 263 -14.76 17.59 -0.63
CA LEU A 263 -13.86 16.88 0.28
C LEU A 263 -14.35 16.86 1.73
N LYS A 264 -15.45 17.55 2.05
CA LYS A 264 -15.94 17.75 3.43
C LYS A 264 -17.06 16.76 3.73
N ARG A 265 -17.07 16.25 4.97
CA ARG A 265 -18.21 15.55 5.55
C ARG A 265 -19.10 16.56 6.28
N LEU A 266 -20.37 16.60 5.92
CA LEU A 266 -21.36 17.46 6.57
C LEU A 266 -22.44 16.59 7.22
N ALA A 267 -22.87 16.99 8.42
CA ALA A 267 -23.97 16.31 9.08
C ALA A 267 -25.28 16.50 8.28
N ILE A 268 -26.00 15.38 8.11
CA ILE A 268 -27.31 15.32 7.48
C ILE A 268 -28.31 14.65 8.41
N GLU A 269 -29.59 14.96 8.27
CA GLU A 269 -30.64 14.43 9.13
C GLU A 269 -31.17 13.07 8.68
N GLU A 270 -31.16 12.80 7.38
CA GLU A 270 -31.69 11.59 6.76
C GLU A 270 -30.82 11.13 5.59
N ALA A 271 -30.70 9.83 5.45
CA ALA A 271 -30.12 9.15 4.29
C ALA A 271 -31.08 8.08 3.77
N GLN A 272 -31.01 7.75 2.49
CA GLN A 272 -31.90 6.78 1.85
C GLN A 272 -31.16 5.88 0.87
N ALA A 273 -31.86 4.86 0.36
CA ALA A 273 -31.33 3.90 -0.59
C ALA A 273 -30.52 4.56 -1.70
N GLY A 274 -29.31 4.06 -1.95
CA GLY A 274 -28.34 4.59 -2.91
C GLY A 274 -27.34 5.59 -2.34
N ASP A 275 -27.56 6.15 -1.15
CA ASP A 275 -26.64 7.12 -0.54
C ASP A 275 -25.40 6.43 0.05
N LEU A 276 -24.24 7.09 -0.13
CA LEU A 276 -23.01 6.79 0.57
C LEU A 276 -22.86 7.71 1.77
N ILE A 277 -22.78 7.13 2.97
CA ILE A 277 -22.81 7.88 4.22
C ILE A 277 -21.78 7.37 5.22
N ALA A 278 -21.50 8.21 6.20
CA ALA A 278 -20.78 7.85 7.41
C ALA A 278 -21.70 7.97 8.62
N VAL A 279 -21.71 6.94 9.47
CA VAL A 279 -22.63 6.84 10.63
C VAL A 279 -21.83 6.68 11.91
N SER A 280 -22.21 7.42 12.95
CA SER A 280 -21.67 7.31 14.31
C SER A 280 -22.75 6.96 15.34
N GLY A 281 -22.30 6.46 16.49
CA GLY A 281 -23.16 6.01 17.58
C GLY A 281 -22.97 4.55 17.99
N MET A 282 -22.03 3.89 17.35
CA MET A 282 -21.68 2.48 17.56
C MET A 282 -20.21 2.36 17.93
N GLU A 283 -19.89 2.11 19.18
CA GLU A 283 -18.50 2.06 19.66
C GLU A 283 -17.70 0.88 19.06
N ASP A 284 -18.38 -0.23 18.77
CA ASP A 284 -17.74 -1.49 18.32
C ASP A 284 -18.18 -1.93 16.92
N ILE A 285 -18.54 -1.00 16.06
CA ILE A 285 -18.87 -1.27 14.66
C ILE A 285 -17.64 -1.80 13.89
N ASN A 286 -17.86 -2.80 13.03
CA ASN A 286 -16.82 -3.35 12.18
C ASN A 286 -17.25 -3.41 10.71
N VAL A 287 -16.26 -3.59 9.85
CA VAL A 287 -16.48 -3.80 8.41
C VAL A 287 -17.26 -5.08 8.16
N GLY A 288 -18.17 -5.03 7.21
CA GLY A 288 -19.03 -6.15 6.81
C GLY A 288 -20.29 -6.31 7.63
N GLU A 289 -20.43 -5.59 8.74
CA GLU A 289 -21.63 -5.60 9.57
C GLU A 289 -22.78 -4.83 8.92
N THR A 290 -24.01 -5.27 9.19
CA THR A 290 -25.23 -4.68 8.61
C THR A 290 -26.06 -3.97 9.68
N VAL A 291 -26.47 -2.75 9.39
CA VAL A 291 -27.44 -1.99 10.21
C VAL A 291 -28.83 -2.18 9.61
N THR A 292 -29.79 -2.54 10.45
CA THR A 292 -31.18 -2.86 10.08
C THR A 292 -32.16 -2.24 11.07
N PRO A 293 -33.47 -2.18 10.73
CA PRO A 293 -34.48 -1.86 11.72
C PRO A 293 -34.55 -2.94 12.80
N HIS A 294 -35.00 -2.58 13.97
CA HIS A 294 -35.10 -3.50 15.10
C HIS A 294 -36.09 -4.66 14.87
N ASP A 295 -37.13 -4.41 14.12
CA ASP A 295 -38.22 -5.33 13.80
C ASP A 295 -37.99 -6.14 12.52
N HIS A 296 -36.97 -5.81 11.73
CA HIS A 296 -36.63 -6.50 10.48
C HIS A 296 -35.13 -6.70 10.33
N GLN A 297 -34.61 -7.73 10.98
CA GLN A 297 -33.18 -8.03 11.03
C GLN A 297 -32.78 -8.96 9.89
N GLU A 298 -32.29 -8.39 8.80
CA GLU A 298 -31.80 -9.09 7.63
C GLU A 298 -30.38 -8.62 7.26
N ALA A 299 -29.37 -9.46 7.51
CA ALA A 299 -27.99 -9.16 7.19
C ALA A 299 -27.72 -9.28 5.70
N LEU A 300 -26.89 -8.37 5.18
CA LEU A 300 -26.28 -8.50 3.86
C LEU A 300 -25.15 -9.54 3.89
N PRO A 301 -24.78 -10.13 2.73
CA PRO A 301 -23.64 -11.03 2.66
C PRO A 301 -22.38 -10.40 3.24
N VAL A 302 -21.66 -11.17 4.04
CA VAL A 302 -20.44 -10.69 4.71
C VAL A 302 -19.39 -10.26 3.70
N LEU A 303 -18.79 -9.10 3.93
CA LEU A 303 -17.64 -8.64 3.17
C LEU A 303 -16.40 -9.41 3.62
N ARG A 304 -15.64 -9.96 2.67
CA ARG A 304 -14.39 -10.64 3.01
C ARG A 304 -13.37 -9.60 3.48
N ILE A 305 -12.69 -9.95 4.57
CA ILE A 305 -11.53 -9.22 5.06
C ILE A 305 -10.33 -10.13 4.77
N ASP A 306 -9.38 -9.62 4.00
CA ASP A 306 -8.17 -10.38 3.71
C ASP A 306 -7.39 -10.61 5.00
N GLU A 307 -6.97 -11.84 5.20
CA GLU A 307 -6.13 -12.18 6.33
C GLU A 307 -4.68 -11.72 6.12
N PRO A 308 -3.99 -11.34 7.21
CA PRO A 308 -2.58 -11.02 7.12
C PRO A 308 -1.76 -12.17 6.57
N THR A 309 -0.77 -11.86 5.74
CA THR A 309 0.18 -12.83 5.15
C THR A 309 1.59 -12.67 5.69
N LEU A 310 1.93 -11.48 6.19
CA LEU A 310 3.22 -11.14 6.77
C LEU A 310 3.08 -10.69 8.21
N GLU A 311 4.11 -10.95 9.00
CA GLU A 311 4.22 -10.46 10.37
C GLU A 311 5.62 -9.93 10.67
N MET A 312 5.71 -8.98 11.59
CA MET A 312 6.94 -8.41 12.09
C MET A 312 6.88 -8.24 13.60
N THR A 313 8.03 -8.29 14.25
CA THR A 313 8.12 -7.91 15.66
C THR A 313 8.39 -6.42 15.78
N PHE A 314 7.53 -5.71 16.50
CA PHE A 314 7.75 -4.32 16.93
C PHE A 314 8.22 -4.33 18.39
N LYS A 315 9.22 -3.55 18.70
CA LYS A 315 9.86 -3.54 20.03
C LYS A 315 10.24 -2.13 20.43
N VAL A 316 10.21 -1.86 21.74
CA VAL A 316 10.80 -0.64 22.32
C VAL A 316 12.28 -0.56 21.94
N ASN A 317 12.74 0.62 21.53
CA ASN A 317 14.14 0.83 21.22
C ASN A 317 15.01 0.73 22.49
N ASN A 318 15.97 -0.17 22.48
CA ASN A 318 16.95 -0.38 23.56
C ASN A 318 18.39 -0.23 23.05
N SER A 319 18.59 0.47 21.93
CA SER A 319 19.93 0.74 21.41
C SER A 319 20.70 1.71 22.32
N PRO A 320 22.02 1.83 22.18
CA PRO A 320 22.81 2.85 22.89
C PRO A 320 22.37 4.29 22.61
N PHE A 321 21.61 4.52 21.53
CA PHE A 321 21.08 5.84 21.13
C PHE A 321 19.60 6.02 21.44
N ALA A 322 18.98 5.06 22.13
CA ALA A 322 17.57 5.12 22.49
C ALA A 322 17.20 6.42 23.24
N GLY A 323 16.08 7.02 22.87
CA GLY A 323 15.54 8.23 23.49
C GLY A 323 16.25 9.53 23.14
N ARG A 324 17.13 9.54 22.12
CA ARG A 324 17.82 10.77 21.70
C ARG A 324 17.03 11.59 20.67
N GLU A 325 16.23 10.93 19.85
CA GLU A 325 15.62 11.53 18.67
C GLU A 325 14.08 11.46 18.69
N GLY A 326 13.50 10.48 19.40
CA GLY A 326 12.05 10.30 19.47
C GLY A 326 11.41 10.95 20.70
N ASP A 327 10.18 11.47 20.52
CA ASP A 327 9.36 11.99 21.61
C ASP A 327 8.59 10.88 22.33
N PHE A 328 8.18 9.84 21.59
CA PHE A 328 7.38 8.71 22.07
C PHE A 328 8.20 7.43 22.04
N VAL A 329 8.76 7.06 23.20
CA VAL A 329 9.76 5.98 23.30
C VAL A 329 9.35 4.85 24.25
N THR A 330 8.23 4.99 24.97
CA THR A 330 7.82 4.02 26.00
C THR A 330 6.92 2.94 25.42
N ALA A 331 6.94 1.75 26.06
CA ALA A 331 6.06 0.64 25.69
C ALA A 331 4.57 1.04 25.68
N ARG A 332 4.15 1.82 26.68
CA ARG A 332 2.78 2.27 26.77
C ARG A 332 2.36 3.15 25.57
N GLN A 333 3.19 4.11 25.18
CA GLN A 333 2.92 5.00 24.04
C GLN A 333 2.82 4.21 22.73
N ILE A 334 3.74 3.27 22.50
CA ILE A 334 3.73 2.41 21.32
C ILE A 334 2.47 1.54 21.31
N GLN A 335 2.12 0.92 22.43
CA GLN A 335 0.89 0.11 22.55
C GLN A 335 -0.36 0.92 22.27
N GLU A 336 -0.49 2.12 22.85
CA GLU A 336 -1.62 3.02 22.63
C GLU A 336 -1.72 3.39 21.14
N ARG A 337 -0.59 3.70 20.48
CA ARG A 337 -0.58 4.01 19.04
C ARG A 337 -0.97 2.82 18.16
N LEU A 338 -0.48 1.61 18.48
CA LEU A 338 -0.87 0.40 17.77
C LEU A 338 -2.38 0.10 17.95
N ASN A 339 -2.90 0.27 19.17
CA ASN A 339 -4.34 0.12 19.43
C ASN A 339 -5.17 1.14 18.63
N GLN A 340 -4.71 2.39 18.54
CA GLN A 340 -5.38 3.42 17.73
C GLN A 340 -5.42 3.02 16.25
N GLN A 341 -4.37 2.41 15.72
CA GLN A 341 -4.36 1.91 14.33
C GLN A 341 -5.43 0.83 14.10
N LEU A 342 -5.65 -0.04 15.08
CA LEU A 342 -6.67 -1.09 15.01
C LEU A 342 -8.12 -0.56 14.97
N GLU A 343 -8.34 0.71 15.34
CA GLU A 343 -9.67 1.33 15.26
C GLU A 343 -10.13 1.55 13.81
N THR A 344 -9.20 1.73 12.89
CA THR A 344 -9.48 2.02 11.48
C THR A 344 -9.02 0.93 10.52
N ASP A 345 -7.96 0.21 10.86
CA ASP A 345 -7.34 -0.80 10.00
C ASP A 345 -7.75 -2.21 10.41
N VAL A 346 -8.76 -2.74 9.74
CA VAL A 346 -9.31 -4.08 10.00
C VAL A 346 -8.42 -5.23 9.54
N SER A 347 -7.43 -4.97 8.71
CA SER A 347 -6.50 -5.97 8.18
C SER A 347 -5.23 -6.11 9.01
N LEU A 348 -4.99 -5.19 9.92
CA LEU A 348 -3.88 -5.24 10.86
C LEU A 348 -4.25 -6.11 12.05
N LYS A 349 -3.32 -6.95 12.51
CA LYS A 349 -3.45 -7.68 13.77
C LYS A 349 -2.24 -7.38 14.66
N VAL A 350 -2.49 -7.07 15.91
CA VAL A 350 -1.45 -6.83 16.92
C VAL A 350 -1.62 -7.85 18.04
N SER A 351 -0.57 -8.61 18.30
CA SER A 351 -0.55 -9.63 19.34
C SER A 351 0.54 -9.31 20.35
N ASN A 352 0.22 -9.44 21.65
CA ASN A 352 1.19 -9.34 22.72
C ASN A 352 2.10 -10.57 22.72
N THR A 353 3.35 -10.38 23.14
CA THR A 353 4.30 -11.46 23.37
C THR A 353 4.52 -11.67 24.87
N ASP A 354 5.36 -12.62 25.24
CA ASP A 354 5.76 -12.83 26.64
C ASP A 354 6.54 -11.64 27.23
N SER A 355 7.05 -10.76 26.37
CA SER A 355 7.75 -9.53 26.75
C SER A 355 6.80 -8.32 26.65
N PRO A 356 6.66 -7.51 27.72
CA PRO A 356 5.72 -6.39 27.76
C PRO A 356 6.13 -5.21 26.85
N ASP A 357 7.33 -5.23 26.30
CA ASP A 357 7.91 -4.21 25.41
C ASP A 357 8.01 -4.67 23.95
N THR A 358 7.32 -5.76 23.60
CA THR A 358 7.43 -6.41 22.29
C THR A 358 6.06 -6.89 21.81
N TRP A 359 5.73 -6.61 20.55
CA TRP A 359 4.47 -7.00 19.89
C TRP A 359 4.75 -7.68 18.56
N VAL A 360 3.90 -8.61 18.18
CA VAL A 360 3.84 -9.14 16.82
C VAL A 360 2.75 -8.37 16.07
N VAL A 361 3.16 -7.71 15.00
CA VAL A 361 2.27 -6.92 14.13
C VAL A 361 2.18 -7.63 12.79
N ALA A 362 0.99 -8.05 12.44
CA ALA A 362 0.71 -8.78 11.21
C ALA A 362 -0.12 -7.93 10.25
N GLY A 363 0.29 -7.89 8.99
CA GLY A 363 -0.34 -7.12 7.92
C GLY A 363 -0.41 -7.91 6.61
N ARG A 364 -1.06 -7.31 5.61
CA ARG A 364 -1.29 -7.97 4.31
C ARG A 364 -0.03 -8.11 3.47
N GLY A 365 0.90 -7.15 3.59
CA GLY A 365 2.10 -7.11 2.79
C GLY A 365 3.17 -6.22 3.37
N GLU A 366 4.31 -6.18 2.68
CA GLU A 366 5.49 -5.41 3.10
C GLU A 366 5.22 -3.90 3.08
N LEU A 367 4.52 -3.41 2.04
CA LEU A 367 4.16 -2.00 1.91
C LEU A 367 3.23 -1.55 3.03
N HIS A 368 2.22 -2.37 3.38
CA HIS A 368 1.28 -2.06 4.46
C HIS A 368 2.00 -1.84 5.79
N LEU A 369 2.91 -2.75 6.16
CA LEU A 369 3.67 -2.65 7.42
C LEU A 369 4.68 -1.49 7.38
N SER A 370 5.34 -1.23 6.24
CA SER A 370 6.29 -0.13 6.10
C SER A 370 5.62 1.24 6.20
N ILE A 371 4.39 1.38 5.70
CA ILE A 371 3.59 2.61 5.85
C ILE A 371 3.24 2.86 7.32
N LEU A 372 2.84 1.83 8.06
CA LEU A 372 2.59 1.95 9.50
C LEU A 372 3.83 2.45 10.25
N ILE A 373 4.98 1.85 9.98
CA ILE A 373 6.25 2.24 10.61
C ILE A 373 6.62 3.69 10.24
N GLU A 374 6.47 4.06 8.97
CA GLU A 374 6.78 5.41 8.50
C GLU A 374 5.85 6.47 9.10
N ASN A 375 4.54 6.17 9.24
CA ASN A 375 3.60 7.04 9.93
C ASN A 375 4.02 7.24 11.40
N MET A 376 4.31 6.15 12.13
CA MET A 376 4.77 6.23 13.52
C MET A 376 6.05 7.06 13.64
N ARG A 377 7.00 6.85 12.72
CA ARG A 377 8.26 7.60 12.67
C ARG A 377 8.01 9.12 12.54
N ARG A 378 7.12 9.53 11.61
CA ARG A 378 6.79 10.95 11.36
C ARG A 378 5.99 11.57 12.50
N GLU A 379 5.24 10.78 13.23
CA GLU A 379 4.52 11.19 14.44
C GLU A 379 5.43 11.37 15.66
N GLY A 380 6.72 11.05 15.57
CA GLY A 380 7.71 11.21 16.64
C GLY A 380 8.01 9.94 17.44
N TYR A 381 7.55 8.78 17.00
CA TYR A 381 7.83 7.50 17.67
C TYR A 381 9.22 6.97 17.33
N GLU A 382 9.81 6.32 18.34
CA GLU A 382 11.07 5.60 18.24
C GLU A 382 10.86 4.14 18.63
N LEU A 383 11.24 3.21 17.76
CA LEU A 383 11.02 1.78 17.95
C LEU A 383 12.07 0.96 17.18
N GLN A 384 12.07 -0.35 17.42
CA GLN A 384 12.84 -1.31 16.64
C GLN A 384 11.90 -2.32 15.99
N VAL A 385 12.24 -2.76 14.78
CA VAL A 385 11.45 -3.75 14.05
C VAL A 385 12.34 -4.88 13.54
N SER A 386 11.77 -6.08 13.47
CA SER A 386 12.43 -7.26 12.91
C SER A 386 12.23 -7.34 11.40
N LYS A 387 12.95 -8.30 10.77
CA LYS A 387 12.67 -8.70 9.40
C LYS A 387 11.23 -9.18 9.26
N PRO A 388 10.52 -8.80 8.16
CA PRO A 388 9.22 -9.39 7.82
C PRO A 388 9.34 -10.90 7.64
N GLN A 389 8.36 -11.64 8.17
CA GLN A 389 8.25 -13.09 8.02
C GLN A 389 6.87 -13.45 7.51
N VAL A 390 6.76 -14.50 6.71
CA VAL A 390 5.47 -15.00 6.24
C VAL A 390 4.77 -15.76 7.35
N ILE A 391 3.45 -15.59 7.42
CA ILE A 391 2.62 -16.31 8.39
C ILE A 391 2.41 -17.73 7.86
N ILE A 392 2.79 -18.71 8.68
CA ILE A 392 2.62 -20.13 8.38
C ILE A 392 1.36 -20.62 9.09
N LYS A 393 0.48 -21.32 8.37
CA LYS A 393 -0.76 -21.88 8.90
C LYS A 393 -0.77 -23.40 8.78
N GLU A 394 -1.37 -24.05 9.74
CA GLU A 394 -1.70 -25.47 9.64
C GLU A 394 -3.09 -25.61 9.00
N ILE A 395 -3.16 -26.22 7.82
CA ILE A 395 -4.39 -26.48 7.08
C ILE A 395 -4.47 -27.99 6.87
N ASP A 396 -5.51 -28.61 7.38
CA ASP A 396 -5.74 -30.06 7.30
C ASP A 396 -4.55 -30.92 7.78
N GLY A 397 -3.85 -30.45 8.83
CA GLY A 397 -2.67 -31.11 9.40
C GLY A 397 -1.38 -30.90 8.61
N VAL A 398 -1.39 -30.02 7.60
CA VAL A 398 -0.21 -29.69 6.79
C VAL A 398 0.20 -28.23 7.05
N MET A 399 1.48 -28.01 7.32
CA MET A 399 2.02 -26.65 7.43
C MET A 399 2.07 -26.00 6.06
N CYS A 400 1.30 -24.93 5.87
CA CYS A 400 1.17 -24.19 4.62
C CYS A 400 1.75 -22.78 4.74
N GLU A 401 2.30 -22.30 3.64
CA GLU A 401 2.80 -20.92 3.47
C GLU A 401 2.03 -20.20 2.36
N PRO A 402 1.93 -18.85 2.42
CA PRO A 402 1.27 -18.09 1.39
C PRO A 402 2.08 -18.10 0.08
N PHE A 403 1.37 -18.23 -1.03
CA PHE A 403 1.90 -18.09 -2.39
C PHE A 403 1.32 -16.85 -3.04
N GLU A 404 2.13 -16.19 -3.83
CA GLU A 404 1.77 -15.00 -4.57
C GLU A 404 1.81 -15.27 -6.07
N ARG A 405 0.84 -14.71 -6.78
CA ARG A 405 0.86 -14.62 -8.22
C ARG A 405 1.65 -13.38 -8.61
N VAL A 406 2.78 -13.58 -9.24
CA VAL A 406 3.70 -12.54 -9.67
C VAL A 406 3.57 -12.34 -11.17
N GLN A 407 3.33 -11.12 -11.59
CA GLN A 407 3.29 -10.72 -12.99
C GLN A 407 4.38 -9.69 -13.24
N CYS A 408 5.26 -9.98 -14.20
CA CYS A 408 6.31 -9.08 -14.60
C CYS A 408 6.18 -8.72 -16.09
N GLU A 409 6.48 -7.48 -16.44
CA GLU A 409 6.70 -7.05 -17.81
C GLU A 409 8.12 -6.51 -17.91
N VAL A 410 8.93 -7.10 -18.79
CA VAL A 410 10.36 -6.82 -18.87
C VAL A 410 10.82 -6.74 -20.31
N PRO A 411 11.85 -5.94 -20.63
CA PRO A 411 12.52 -6.03 -21.92
C PRO A 411 12.97 -7.46 -22.21
N GLN A 412 12.84 -7.91 -23.46
CA GLN A 412 13.13 -9.28 -23.85
C GLN A 412 14.56 -9.73 -23.45
N GLU A 413 15.53 -8.82 -23.46
CA GLU A 413 16.90 -9.08 -23.02
C GLU A 413 17.04 -9.42 -21.53
N ASN A 414 16.11 -8.97 -20.68
CA ASN A 414 16.11 -9.19 -19.24
C ASN A 414 15.26 -10.41 -18.82
N ALA A 415 14.41 -10.94 -19.71
CA ALA A 415 13.46 -12.01 -19.37
C ALA A 415 14.17 -13.26 -18.81
N GLY A 416 15.29 -13.66 -19.41
CA GLY A 416 16.07 -14.82 -18.95
C GLY A 416 16.59 -14.68 -17.52
N ALA A 417 17.11 -13.49 -17.16
CA ALA A 417 17.61 -13.22 -15.79
C ALA A 417 16.49 -13.25 -14.76
N VAL A 418 15.31 -12.72 -15.10
CA VAL A 418 14.13 -12.71 -14.23
C VAL A 418 13.60 -14.13 -14.03
N ILE A 419 13.52 -14.94 -15.09
CA ILE A 419 13.11 -16.36 -15.02
C ILE A 419 14.04 -17.15 -14.10
N GLU A 420 15.36 -16.98 -14.25
CA GLU A 420 16.35 -17.64 -13.41
C GLU A 420 16.23 -17.22 -11.94
N SER A 421 16.09 -15.92 -11.69
CA SER A 421 15.96 -15.38 -10.33
C SER A 421 14.69 -15.86 -9.64
N LEU A 422 13.52 -15.82 -10.29
CA LEU A 422 12.26 -16.33 -9.73
C LEU A 422 12.30 -17.85 -9.55
N GLY A 423 12.90 -18.59 -10.48
CA GLY A 423 13.10 -20.04 -10.36
C GLY A 423 13.98 -20.42 -9.15
N ALA A 424 15.07 -19.67 -8.89
CA ALA A 424 15.90 -19.84 -7.70
C ALA A 424 15.13 -19.62 -6.40
N ARG A 425 14.09 -18.76 -6.44
CA ARG A 425 13.17 -18.48 -5.34
C ARG A 425 11.97 -19.45 -5.27
N LYS A 426 12.05 -20.57 -6.04
CA LYS A 426 11.01 -21.60 -6.13
C LYS A 426 9.71 -21.12 -6.77
N GLY A 427 9.80 -20.10 -7.62
CA GLY A 427 8.70 -19.68 -8.47
C GLY A 427 8.41 -20.69 -9.58
N GLU A 428 7.13 -20.99 -9.78
CA GLU A 428 6.60 -21.83 -10.84
C GLU A 428 6.09 -20.94 -11.96
N MET A 429 6.65 -21.00 -13.15
CA MET A 429 6.19 -20.23 -14.29
C MET A 429 4.83 -20.76 -14.76
N VAL A 430 3.85 -19.87 -14.81
CA VAL A 430 2.48 -20.17 -15.25
C VAL A 430 2.32 -19.86 -16.73
N ASP A 431 2.83 -18.68 -17.16
CA ASP A 431 2.70 -18.21 -18.53
C ASP A 431 3.84 -17.27 -18.94
N MET A 432 4.09 -17.20 -20.24
CA MET A 432 5.06 -16.30 -20.85
C MET A 432 4.55 -15.86 -22.22
N THR A 433 4.33 -14.56 -22.39
CA THR A 433 3.86 -13.95 -23.65
C THR A 433 4.74 -12.77 -24.04
N THR A 434 4.97 -12.60 -25.33
CA THR A 434 5.64 -11.41 -25.86
C THR A 434 4.57 -10.43 -26.34
N THR A 435 4.62 -9.21 -25.83
CA THR A 435 3.69 -8.13 -26.21
C THR A 435 4.14 -7.48 -27.53
N ASP A 436 3.22 -6.84 -28.25
CA ASP A 436 3.52 -6.17 -29.52
C ASP A 436 4.54 -5.03 -29.37
N ASN A 437 4.69 -4.48 -28.17
CA ASN A 437 5.68 -3.47 -27.82
C ASN A 437 7.09 -4.01 -27.57
N GLY A 438 7.33 -5.33 -27.80
CA GLY A 438 8.64 -5.97 -27.59
C GLY A 438 9.00 -6.24 -26.14
N LEU A 439 8.05 -6.12 -25.22
CA LEU A 439 8.18 -6.53 -23.83
C LEU A 439 7.79 -8.01 -23.70
N THR A 440 8.39 -8.69 -22.74
CA THR A 440 8.01 -10.05 -22.36
C THR A 440 7.22 -9.98 -21.05
N ARG A 441 6.00 -10.50 -21.08
CA ARG A 441 5.17 -10.71 -19.90
C ARG A 441 5.42 -12.10 -19.33
N LEU A 442 5.70 -12.17 -18.04
CA LEU A 442 5.96 -13.39 -17.29
C LEU A 442 4.98 -13.49 -16.13
N ILE A 443 4.38 -14.66 -15.96
CA ILE A 443 3.48 -14.95 -14.83
C ILE A 443 4.04 -16.13 -14.05
N PHE A 444 4.21 -15.94 -12.74
CA PHE A 444 4.73 -16.95 -11.82
C PHE A 444 3.83 -17.11 -10.60
N ASN A 445 3.81 -18.31 -10.02
CA ASN A 445 3.37 -18.53 -8.64
C ASN A 445 4.62 -18.72 -7.78
N VAL A 446 4.81 -17.84 -6.80
CA VAL A 446 6.04 -17.78 -5.99
C VAL A 446 5.68 -17.83 -4.51
N PRO A 447 6.39 -18.59 -3.66
CA PRO A 447 6.22 -18.48 -2.22
C PRO A 447 6.44 -17.05 -1.75
N ALA A 448 5.52 -16.47 -0.96
CA ALA A 448 5.58 -15.06 -0.55
C ALA A 448 6.90 -14.69 0.14
N ARG A 449 7.52 -15.61 0.90
CA ARG A 449 8.85 -15.38 1.49
C ARG A 449 9.96 -15.21 0.44
N GLY A 450 9.76 -15.70 -0.78
CA GLY A 450 10.66 -15.46 -1.90
C GLY A 450 10.52 -14.07 -2.51
N MET A 451 9.41 -13.39 -2.28
CA MET A 451 9.16 -12.04 -2.78
C MET A 451 9.71 -10.95 -1.86
N ILE A 452 9.97 -11.26 -0.58
CA ILE A 452 10.57 -10.31 0.36
C ILE A 452 11.92 -9.83 -0.20
N GLY A 453 12.02 -8.52 -0.45
CA GLY A 453 13.20 -7.88 -1.03
C GLY A 453 13.41 -8.10 -2.53
N TYR A 454 12.54 -8.84 -3.20
CA TYR A 454 12.70 -9.14 -4.63
C TYR A 454 12.54 -7.92 -5.53
N THR A 455 11.66 -7.00 -5.18
CA THR A 455 11.39 -5.80 -5.98
C THR A 455 12.67 -4.97 -6.24
N THR A 456 13.53 -4.82 -5.24
CA THR A 456 14.81 -4.09 -5.38
C THR A 456 15.78 -4.84 -6.31
N GLU A 457 15.88 -6.18 -6.18
CA GLU A 457 16.68 -7.02 -7.06
C GLU A 457 16.16 -6.97 -8.50
N PHE A 458 14.86 -7.07 -8.69
CA PHE A 458 14.18 -6.98 -9.97
C PHE A 458 14.43 -5.64 -10.68
N MET A 459 14.28 -4.53 -9.98
CA MET A 459 14.54 -3.19 -10.52
C MET A 459 16.01 -3.04 -10.93
N SER A 460 16.94 -3.61 -10.18
CA SER A 460 18.36 -3.62 -10.54
C SER A 460 18.63 -4.46 -11.79
N MET A 461 18.06 -5.68 -11.88
CA MET A 461 18.22 -6.57 -13.04
C MET A 461 17.64 -5.98 -14.32
N THR A 462 16.52 -5.28 -14.21
CA THR A 462 15.82 -4.66 -15.35
C THR A 462 16.26 -3.22 -15.61
N ARG A 463 17.26 -2.71 -14.88
CA ARG A 463 17.73 -1.31 -14.96
C ARG A 463 16.62 -0.28 -14.80
N GLY A 464 15.59 -0.60 -14.02
CA GLY A 464 14.42 0.24 -13.80
C GLY A 464 13.36 0.19 -14.91
N TYR A 465 13.56 -0.57 -15.97
CA TYR A 465 12.60 -0.69 -17.09
C TYR A 465 11.54 -1.77 -16.89
N GLY A 466 11.76 -2.67 -15.92
CA GLY A 466 10.81 -3.74 -15.63
C GLY A 466 9.68 -3.26 -14.72
N ILE A 467 8.50 -3.82 -14.93
CA ILE A 467 7.32 -3.60 -14.09
C ILE A 467 6.99 -4.92 -13.42
N ILE A 468 6.78 -4.90 -12.12
CA ILE A 468 6.41 -6.07 -11.33
C ILE A 468 5.20 -5.77 -10.48
N ASN A 469 4.27 -6.72 -10.46
CA ASN A 469 3.13 -6.73 -9.55
C ASN A 469 2.98 -8.14 -8.97
N HIS A 470 2.59 -8.23 -7.70
CA HIS A 470 2.34 -9.50 -7.05
C HIS A 470 1.12 -9.40 -6.13
N THR A 471 0.35 -10.47 -6.08
CA THR A 471 -0.89 -10.55 -5.31
C THR A 471 -0.93 -11.89 -4.59
N PHE A 472 -1.49 -11.91 -3.38
CA PHE A 472 -1.77 -13.17 -2.69
C PHE A 472 -2.69 -14.04 -3.56
N GLU A 473 -2.32 -15.30 -3.74
CA GLU A 473 -3.11 -16.28 -4.49
C GLU A 473 -3.78 -17.27 -3.53
N GLU A 474 -2.98 -18.07 -2.83
CA GLU A 474 -3.47 -19.12 -1.93
C GLU A 474 -2.41 -19.59 -0.94
N PHE A 475 -2.82 -20.38 0.04
CA PHE A 475 -1.91 -21.12 0.91
C PHE A 475 -1.62 -22.50 0.30
N ARG A 476 -0.33 -22.85 0.19
CA ARG A 476 0.15 -24.17 -0.27
C ARG A 476 1.07 -24.81 0.76
N PRO A 477 1.27 -26.15 0.71
CA PRO A 477 2.22 -26.82 1.58
C PRO A 477 3.59 -26.15 1.54
N ARG A 478 4.17 -25.94 2.72
CA ARG A 478 5.46 -25.25 2.87
C ARG A 478 6.58 -26.00 2.17
N ILE A 479 7.34 -25.31 1.32
CA ILE A 479 8.51 -25.86 0.64
C ILE A 479 9.66 -25.96 1.66
N LYS A 480 10.21 -27.17 1.82
CA LYS A 480 11.38 -27.43 2.69
C LYS A 480 12.68 -27.00 1.99
N ALA A 481 12.84 -25.71 1.74
CA ALA A 481 14.04 -25.13 1.17
C ALA A 481 14.28 -23.75 1.76
N GLN A 482 15.52 -23.33 1.85
CA GLN A 482 15.84 -21.96 2.17
C GLN A 482 15.58 -21.11 0.92
N ILE A 483 14.71 -20.12 1.03
CA ILE A 483 14.30 -19.26 -0.08
C ILE A 483 14.53 -17.80 0.32
N GLY A 484 15.14 -17.03 -0.58
CA GLY A 484 15.44 -15.63 -0.34
C GLY A 484 16.52 -15.41 0.75
N GLY A 485 16.64 -14.19 1.20
CA GLY A 485 17.63 -13.75 2.17
C GLY A 485 18.86 -13.13 1.50
N ARG A 486 19.54 -12.29 2.25
CA ARG A 486 20.77 -11.63 1.83
C ARG A 486 21.89 -12.68 1.66
N ARG A 487 22.57 -12.68 0.51
CA ARG A 487 23.72 -13.54 0.25
C ARG A 487 24.98 -13.02 0.93
N ASN A 488 25.16 -11.71 0.88
CA ASN A 488 26.34 -11.04 1.42
C ASN A 488 26.22 -10.80 2.93
N GLY A 489 27.34 -10.79 3.64
CA GLY A 489 27.40 -10.44 5.05
C GLY A 489 27.23 -8.94 5.30
N ALA A 490 27.24 -8.56 6.57
CA ALA A 490 27.24 -7.17 7.01
C ALA A 490 28.62 -6.71 7.47
N LEU A 491 28.92 -5.42 7.25
CA LEU A 491 29.99 -4.72 7.94
C LEU A 491 29.43 -4.21 9.28
N ILE A 492 30.01 -4.62 10.40
CA ILE A 492 29.49 -4.34 11.74
C ILE A 492 30.49 -3.47 12.50
N SER A 493 30.03 -2.38 13.09
CA SER A 493 30.88 -1.51 13.91
C SER A 493 31.39 -2.24 15.15
N MET A 494 32.69 -2.11 15.40
CA MET A 494 33.37 -2.67 16.59
C MET A 494 33.18 -1.79 17.81
N ASP A 495 33.19 -0.47 17.65
CA ASP A 495 33.22 0.52 18.69
C ASP A 495 32.15 1.58 18.55
N GLN A 496 31.89 2.31 19.62
CA GLN A 496 31.09 3.53 19.61
C GLN A 496 31.98 4.72 19.28
N GLY A 497 31.48 5.62 18.44
CA GLY A 497 32.17 6.86 18.06
C GLY A 497 31.64 7.44 16.76
N SER A 498 32.42 8.32 16.15
CA SER A 498 32.07 8.95 14.87
C SER A 498 32.81 8.29 13.71
N ALA A 499 32.09 7.96 12.64
CA ALA A 499 32.68 7.37 11.42
C ALA A 499 33.67 8.32 10.79
N SER A 500 34.91 7.87 10.58
CA SER A 500 35.97 8.70 10.00
C SER A 500 36.11 8.46 8.49
N THR A 501 36.43 9.52 7.75
CA THR A 501 36.73 9.41 6.31
C THR A 501 37.87 8.41 6.06
N TYR A 502 38.89 8.41 6.93
CA TYR A 502 40.02 7.50 6.82
C TYR A 502 39.62 6.02 6.93
N ALA A 503 38.74 5.71 7.87
CA ALA A 503 38.27 4.33 8.05
C ALA A 503 37.32 3.91 6.91
N ILE A 504 36.42 4.80 6.47
CA ILE A 504 35.51 4.55 5.34
C ILE A 504 36.30 4.21 4.08
N LEU A 505 37.28 5.04 3.69
CA LEU A 505 38.16 4.77 2.54
C LEU A 505 38.87 3.43 2.65
N GLY A 506 39.31 3.04 3.85
CA GLY A 506 39.95 1.75 4.09
C GLY A 506 39.01 0.53 4.03
N LEU A 507 37.70 0.75 3.98
CA LEU A 507 36.67 -0.29 3.92
C LEU A 507 36.05 -0.44 2.52
N GLU A 508 36.28 0.48 1.59
CA GLU A 508 35.69 0.44 0.24
C GLU A 508 36.00 -0.85 -0.54
N ASP A 509 37.18 -1.42 -0.37
CA ASP A 509 37.57 -2.69 -0.97
C ASP A 509 36.84 -3.90 -0.35
N ARG A 510 36.21 -3.72 0.81
CA ARG A 510 35.55 -4.81 1.55
C ARG A 510 34.04 -4.82 1.39
N GLY A 511 33.46 -3.74 0.91
CA GLY A 511 32.02 -3.67 0.73
C GLY A 511 31.49 -2.27 0.47
N VAL A 512 30.17 -2.13 0.51
CA VAL A 512 29.46 -0.88 0.28
C VAL A 512 29.10 -0.25 1.63
N ASN A 513 29.52 0.99 1.83
CA ASN A 513 29.25 1.75 3.06
C ASN A 513 27.84 2.38 3.02
N PHE A 514 27.17 2.44 4.19
CA PHE A 514 25.80 2.97 4.34
C PHE A 514 25.74 4.35 4.98
N MET A 515 26.84 4.92 5.41
CA MET A 515 26.84 6.16 6.18
C MET A 515 27.89 7.17 5.72
N GLU A 516 27.59 8.40 5.98
CA GLU A 516 28.50 9.53 5.71
C GLU A 516 29.58 9.67 6.79
N PRO A 517 30.74 10.27 6.47
CA PRO A 517 31.72 10.64 7.47
C PRO A 517 31.10 11.56 8.53
N GLY A 518 31.48 11.34 9.78
CA GLY A 518 30.94 12.08 10.91
C GLY A 518 29.68 11.48 11.54
N THR A 519 29.06 10.48 10.91
CA THR A 519 27.90 9.78 11.48
C THR A 519 28.27 9.06 12.77
N GLU A 520 27.50 9.23 13.83
CA GLU A 520 27.69 8.50 15.09
C GLU A 520 27.27 7.04 14.93
N VAL A 521 28.11 6.15 15.46
CA VAL A 521 27.90 4.69 15.44
C VAL A 521 28.10 4.10 16.83
N TYR A 522 27.57 2.90 17.05
CA TYR A 522 27.76 2.13 18.27
C TYR A 522 28.18 0.68 17.96
N GLU A 523 28.74 -0.04 18.96
CA GLU A 523 29.08 -1.45 18.81
C GLU A 523 27.87 -2.29 18.38
N GLY A 524 28.03 -3.09 17.33
CA GLY A 524 26.97 -3.93 16.81
C GLY A 524 26.04 -3.26 15.79
N MET A 525 26.23 -1.97 15.50
CA MET A 525 25.54 -1.27 14.40
C MET A 525 26.08 -1.75 13.06
N ILE A 526 25.19 -1.98 12.09
CA ILE A 526 25.55 -2.35 10.73
C ILE A 526 25.86 -1.07 9.95
N VAL A 527 27.08 -1.00 9.43
CA VAL A 527 27.63 0.19 8.78
C VAL A 527 27.80 0.03 7.27
N GLY A 528 27.56 -1.17 6.75
CA GLY A 528 27.67 -1.45 5.32
C GLY A 528 27.36 -2.90 4.98
N GLU A 529 27.35 -3.20 3.70
CA GLU A 529 27.24 -4.54 3.13
C GLU A 529 28.64 -5.07 2.81
N HIS A 530 28.95 -6.28 3.29
CA HIS A 530 30.22 -6.95 3.01
C HIS A 530 30.16 -7.57 1.61
N ASN A 531 31.26 -7.59 0.88
CA ASN A 531 31.33 -8.23 -0.44
C ASN A 531 31.50 -9.76 -0.39
N ARG A 532 31.44 -10.38 0.80
CA ARG A 532 31.49 -11.83 1.03
C ARG A 532 30.30 -12.25 1.87
N GLU A 533 30.00 -13.54 1.89
CA GLU A 533 28.82 -14.10 2.60
C GLU A 533 28.87 -13.96 4.14
N ASN A 534 30.06 -13.85 4.73
CA ASN A 534 30.23 -13.74 6.17
C ASN A 534 30.20 -12.29 6.66
N ASP A 535 29.66 -12.08 7.86
CA ASP A 535 29.73 -10.80 8.56
C ASP A 535 31.18 -10.46 8.94
N LEU A 536 31.50 -9.17 8.87
CA LEU A 536 32.81 -8.65 9.21
C LEU A 536 32.68 -7.50 10.21
N THR A 537 33.30 -7.69 11.40
CA THR A 537 33.40 -6.58 12.36
C THR A 537 34.57 -5.67 12.00
N VAL A 538 34.26 -4.37 11.88
CA VAL A 538 35.19 -3.35 11.39
C VAL A 538 35.31 -2.17 12.36
N ASN A 539 36.45 -1.52 12.36
CA ASN A 539 36.64 -0.27 13.10
C ASN A 539 36.43 0.92 12.16
N ILE A 540 35.18 1.45 12.13
CA ILE A 540 34.82 2.60 11.29
C ILE A 540 35.16 3.94 11.95
N THR A 541 35.50 3.96 13.24
CA THR A 541 35.86 5.16 14.03
C THR A 541 37.36 5.45 14.00
N LYS A 542 38.16 4.58 13.36
CA LYS A 542 39.61 4.70 13.32
C LYS A 542 40.04 5.99 12.62
N THR A 543 40.80 6.82 13.32
CA THR A 543 41.39 8.04 12.76
C THR A 543 42.83 7.80 12.28
N LYS A 544 43.28 8.61 11.34
CA LYS A 544 44.67 8.59 10.86
C LYS A 544 45.57 9.08 12.00
N HIS A 545 46.54 8.25 12.45
CA HIS A 545 47.56 8.73 13.37
C HIS A 545 48.41 9.81 12.71
N GLN A 546 48.51 10.97 13.35
CA GLN A 546 49.44 12.00 12.92
C GLN A 546 50.85 11.52 13.19
N THR A 547 51.61 11.18 12.16
CA THR A 547 53.04 10.96 12.24
C THR A 547 53.78 12.24 11.82
N ASN A 548 54.79 12.65 12.60
CA ASN A 548 55.62 13.83 12.29
C ASN A 548 56.51 13.68 11.03
N VAL A 549 56.39 12.58 10.30
CA VAL A 549 57.14 12.32 9.07
C VAL A 549 56.33 12.84 7.89
N ARG A 550 56.70 13.99 7.36
CA ARG A 550 56.25 14.48 6.06
C ARG A 550 56.86 13.59 4.98
N SER A 551 56.09 12.66 4.41
CA SER A 551 56.46 12.00 3.15
C SER A 551 56.29 13.03 2.04
N ALA A 552 57.30 13.20 1.20
CA ALA A 552 57.30 14.11 0.04
C ALA A 552 56.42 13.60 -1.14
N THR A 553 55.71 12.50 -0.98
CA THR A 553 54.75 12.00 -1.93
C THR A 553 53.43 12.72 -1.72
N LYS A 554 53.02 13.50 -2.74
CA LYS A 554 51.71 14.12 -2.86
C LYS A 554 50.63 13.15 -2.31
N ASP A 555 49.88 13.60 -1.30
CA ASP A 555 48.62 13.02 -0.96
C ASP A 555 47.75 12.98 -2.23
N GLN A 556 47.63 11.81 -2.85
CA GLN A 556 46.63 11.61 -3.88
C GLN A 556 45.27 11.86 -3.19
N THR A 557 44.54 12.82 -3.70
CA THR A 557 43.15 13.07 -3.30
C THR A 557 42.37 11.83 -3.68
N GLN A 558 42.21 10.89 -2.72
CA GLN A 558 41.34 9.75 -2.90
C GLN A 558 39.91 10.29 -2.83
N THR A 559 39.17 10.18 -3.93
CA THR A 559 37.73 10.45 -3.97
C THR A 559 37.03 9.28 -3.29
N MET A 560 36.28 9.56 -2.23
CA MET A 560 35.46 8.59 -1.54
C MET A 560 34.22 8.25 -2.39
N ASN A 561 33.88 6.97 -2.46
CA ASN A 561 32.62 6.55 -3.10
C ASN A 561 31.42 7.07 -2.31
N ARG A 562 30.36 7.40 -3.03
CA ARG A 562 29.13 7.87 -2.40
C ARG A 562 28.51 6.73 -1.56
N PRO A 563 28.18 6.96 -0.28
CA PRO A 563 27.55 5.94 0.55
C PRO A 563 26.14 5.61 0.01
N ARG A 564 25.72 4.37 0.18
CA ARG A 564 24.35 3.93 -0.08
C ARG A 564 23.51 4.18 1.16
N ILE A 565 22.78 5.29 1.16
CA ILE A 565 21.83 5.60 2.23
C ILE A 565 20.56 4.77 1.99
N LEU A 566 20.20 3.91 2.95
CA LEU A 566 19.04 3.03 2.84
C LEU A 566 17.76 3.75 3.25
N THR A 567 16.71 3.56 2.45
CA THR A 567 15.33 3.89 2.85
C THR A 567 14.84 2.88 3.89
N LEU A 568 13.67 3.13 4.50
CA LEU A 568 13.07 2.16 5.44
C LEU A 568 12.83 0.81 4.78
N GLU A 569 12.26 0.80 3.58
CA GLU A 569 11.98 -0.42 2.82
C GLU A 569 13.26 -1.19 2.49
N GLU A 570 14.28 -0.49 1.98
CA GLU A 570 15.57 -1.13 1.71
C GLU A 570 16.23 -1.69 2.97
N ALA A 571 16.08 -1.00 4.12
CA ALA A 571 16.57 -1.47 5.40
C ALA A 571 15.86 -2.75 5.87
N LEU A 572 14.52 -2.80 5.76
CA LEU A 572 13.72 -3.97 6.10
C LEU A 572 14.04 -5.18 5.21
N GLN A 573 14.32 -4.93 3.94
CA GLN A 573 14.71 -5.97 2.97
C GLN A 573 16.14 -6.46 3.18
N PHE A 574 17.02 -5.58 3.65
CA PHE A 574 18.43 -5.89 3.86
C PHE A 574 18.67 -6.79 5.06
N ILE A 575 17.96 -6.61 6.18
CA ILE A 575 18.24 -7.29 7.44
C ILE A 575 17.98 -8.80 7.39
N ASN A 576 18.73 -9.54 8.16
CA ASN A 576 18.53 -10.97 8.44
C ASN A 576 17.82 -11.20 9.78
N ASP A 577 17.50 -12.46 10.09
CA ASP A 577 16.74 -12.84 11.28
C ASP A 577 17.41 -12.49 12.61
N ASP A 578 18.73 -12.34 12.64
CA ASP A 578 19.53 -11.93 13.79
C ASP A 578 19.79 -10.42 13.88
N GLU A 579 19.09 -9.64 13.04
CA GLU A 579 19.21 -8.20 12.90
C GLU A 579 17.91 -7.47 13.19
N LEU A 580 18.00 -6.17 13.46
CA LEU A 580 16.87 -5.27 13.68
C LEU A 580 17.09 -3.95 12.93
N VAL A 581 16.00 -3.28 12.59
CA VAL A 581 16.02 -1.88 12.16
C VAL A 581 15.58 -1.01 13.34
N GLU A 582 16.42 -0.08 13.72
CA GLU A 582 16.11 0.99 14.66
C GLU A 582 15.52 2.16 13.87
N VAL A 583 14.28 2.51 14.17
CA VAL A 583 13.52 3.54 13.49
C VAL A 583 13.28 4.70 14.45
N THR A 584 13.71 5.88 14.04
CA THR A 584 13.52 7.12 14.79
C THR A 584 13.01 8.22 13.85
N PRO A 585 12.49 9.35 14.34
CA PRO A 585 12.08 10.47 13.50
C PRO A 585 13.19 10.96 12.52
N GLU A 586 14.44 10.91 12.95
CA GLU A 586 15.58 11.46 12.20
C GLU A 586 16.40 10.39 11.47
N SER A 587 16.43 9.13 11.98
CA SER A 587 17.38 8.12 11.53
C SER A 587 16.75 6.75 11.31
N ILE A 588 17.32 6.01 10.36
CA ILE A 588 17.09 4.57 10.17
C ILE A 588 18.44 3.90 10.32
N ARG A 589 18.61 3.07 11.38
CA ARG A 589 19.85 2.39 11.68
C ARG A 589 19.63 0.88 11.73
N LEU A 590 20.54 0.14 11.12
CA LEU A 590 20.52 -1.32 11.18
C LEU A 590 21.46 -1.79 12.29
N ARG A 591 21.06 -2.83 13.00
CA ARG A 591 21.86 -3.37 14.09
C ARG A 591 21.71 -4.87 14.25
N LYS A 592 22.71 -5.50 14.87
CA LYS A 592 22.57 -6.87 15.36
C LYS A 592 21.67 -6.90 16.60
N LYS A 593 20.89 -7.98 16.78
CA LYS A 593 20.11 -8.21 18.01
C LYS A 593 21.02 -8.24 19.23
N VAL A 594 22.14 -8.95 19.12
CA VAL A 594 23.19 -9.01 20.13
C VAL A 594 24.32 -8.06 19.73
N LEU A 595 24.47 -6.95 20.45
CA LEU A 595 25.44 -5.89 20.10
C LEU A 595 26.89 -6.32 20.34
N ASN A 596 27.16 -7.00 21.44
CA ASN A 596 28.53 -7.37 21.82
C ASN A 596 29.10 -8.49 20.95
N LYS A 597 30.27 -8.24 20.33
CA LYS A 597 30.95 -9.17 19.43
C LYS A 597 31.22 -10.53 20.05
N ASN A 598 31.77 -10.55 21.28
CA ASN A 598 32.16 -11.80 21.93
C ASN A 598 30.96 -12.69 22.25
N VAL A 599 29.83 -12.07 22.61
CA VAL A 599 28.56 -12.80 22.84
C VAL A 599 28.03 -13.39 21.55
N ARG A 600 28.01 -12.61 20.46
CA ARG A 600 27.59 -13.11 19.11
C ARG A 600 28.42 -14.31 18.68
N GLU A 601 29.76 -14.24 18.82
CA GLU A 601 30.64 -15.34 18.41
C GLU A 601 30.41 -16.61 19.25
N LYS A 602 30.11 -16.46 20.55
CA LYS A 602 29.78 -17.60 21.43
C LYS A 602 28.46 -18.23 21.06
N GLU A 603 27.42 -17.43 20.79
CA GLU A 603 26.10 -17.91 20.34
C GLU A 603 26.19 -18.62 19.00
N ALA A 604 26.92 -18.05 18.03
CA ALA A 604 27.11 -18.67 16.71
C ALA A 604 27.81 -20.05 16.84
N LYS A 605 28.81 -20.18 17.69
CA LYS A 605 29.47 -21.46 17.96
C LYS A 605 28.52 -22.47 18.59
N ARG A 606 27.71 -22.04 19.57
CA ARG A 606 26.71 -22.90 20.21
C ARG A 606 25.66 -23.43 19.25
N ILE A 607 25.13 -22.55 18.38
CA ILE A 607 24.14 -22.93 17.35
C ILE A 607 24.75 -23.95 16.37
N LYS A 608 26.00 -23.73 15.93
CA LYS A 608 26.70 -24.66 15.04
C LYS A 608 26.93 -26.02 15.68
N GLN A 609 27.25 -26.09 16.97
CA GLN A 609 27.37 -27.34 17.71
C GLN A 609 26.03 -28.08 17.80
N MET A 610 24.94 -27.38 18.13
CA MET A 610 23.61 -27.98 18.20
C MET A 610 23.12 -28.52 16.85
N MET A 611 23.46 -27.87 15.72
CA MET A 611 23.15 -28.37 14.41
C MET A 611 23.92 -29.65 14.05
N GLN A 612 25.18 -29.74 14.47
CA GLN A 612 26.02 -30.94 14.26
C GLN A 612 25.62 -32.13 15.16
N GLU A 613 25.00 -31.88 16.31
CA GLU A 613 24.50 -32.93 17.20
C GLU A 613 23.12 -33.47 16.75
N ASN A 614 22.38 -32.73 15.89
CA ASN A 614 21.08 -33.12 15.36
C ASN A 614 21.13 -33.71 13.93
N GLU A 615 22.29 -33.70 13.27
CA GLU A 615 22.61 -34.48 12.06
C GLU A 615 23.14 -35.88 12.42
#